data_b2add0c06e400b1e9f7b84c34fc9d984
#
_entry.id   b2add0c06e400b1e9f7b84c34fc9d984
#
_cell.length_a   1.000
_cell.length_b   1.000
_cell.length_c   1.000
_cell.angle_alpha   90.00
_cell.angle_beta   90.00
_cell.angle_gamma   90.00
#
_symmetry.space_group_name_H-M   'P 1'
#
loop_
_entity.id
_entity.type
_entity.pdbx_description
1 polymer ?
#
loop_
_entity_poly.entity_id
_entity_poly.type
_entity_poly.pdbx_seq_one_letter_code
_entity_poly.pdbx_strand_id
1 'polypeptide(L)'
;MNQWQVGNVKITRVIEMEIAGGTKFILPQATRDKVREINWLAPHFADKEGNLIMSIHALVVETPTRKMIVDTCIGNDKQRSIPNWTNLKLPFLEDLNKAGYQTDEIDTVMCTHLHVDHVGWNTMLVDGKWIPTFPNARYLMGRKEYEYWDKAESDKVDSGSAADDLNLGVMGDSVRPVFDAGLVDLVGMDHRVCDEVFLEPTTGHTPGHVSIHIQSEGEEALITGDCIHHPCQIENLDWAS
;
A
#
# COMPACT_ATOMS: atom_id res chain seq x y z
N MET A 1 -6.08 7.55 -15.89
CA MET A 1 -6.43 7.42 -14.46
C MET A 1 -7.51 6.36 -14.35
N ASN A 2 -7.34 5.34 -13.52
CA ASN A 2 -8.34 4.30 -13.37
C ASN A 2 -9.29 4.66 -12.22
N GLN A 3 -10.58 4.60 -12.51
CA GLN A 3 -11.64 4.85 -11.54
C GLN A 3 -12.67 3.73 -11.62
N TRP A 4 -13.21 3.35 -10.48
CA TRP A 4 -14.28 2.36 -10.36
C TRP A 4 -15.39 2.92 -9.49
N GLN A 5 -16.60 2.46 -9.74
CA GLN A 5 -17.78 2.75 -8.92
C GLN A 5 -18.28 1.45 -8.33
N VAL A 6 -18.58 1.45 -7.02
CA VAL A 6 -19.17 0.34 -6.27
C VAL A 6 -20.35 0.91 -5.50
N GLY A 7 -21.56 0.76 -6.05
CA GLY A 7 -22.73 1.48 -5.54
C GLY A 7 -22.48 2.99 -5.43
N ASN A 8 -22.54 3.53 -4.22
CA ASN A 8 -22.29 4.96 -3.94
C ASN A 8 -20.81 5.26 -3.60
N VAL A 9 -19.92 4.26 -3.69
CA VAL A 9 -18.50 4.42 -3.39
C VAL A 9 -17.71 4.56 -4.67
N LYS A 10 -16.88 5.60 -4.76
CA LYS A 10 -15.95 5.83 -5.85
C LYS A 10 -14.54 5.45 -5.41
N ILE A 11 -13.82 4.72 -6.26
CA ILE A 11 -12.41 4.35 -6.04
C ILE A 11 -11.58 4.98 -7.15
N THR A 12 -10.52 5.67 -6.79
CA THR A 12 -9.58 6.29 -7.75
C THR A 12 -8.17 5.82 -7.48
N ARG A 13 -7.51 5.23 -8.48
CA ARG A 13 -6.10 4.83 -8.40
C ARG A 13 -5.17 5.99 -8.72
N VAL A 14 -4.22 6.26 -7.82
CA VAL A 14 -3.12 7.21 -8.00
C VAL A 14 -1.81 6.45 -8.01
N ILE A 15 -1.14 6.41 -9.15
CA ILE A 15 0.07 5.62 -9.36
C ILE A 15 1.28 6.43 -8.93
N GLU A 16 2.14 5.85 -8.10
CA GLU A 16 3.47 6.39 -7.83
C GLU A 16 4.50 5.88 -8.83
N MET A 17 4.48 4.55 -9.10
CA MET A 17 5.46 3.92 -9.96
C MET A 17 4.88 2.68 -10.65
N GLU A 18 5.22 2.48 -11.92
CA GLU A 18 5.02 1.23 -12.63
C GLU A 18 6.37 0.68 -13.13
N ILE A 19 6.59 -0.61 -12.94
CA ILE A 19 7.86 -1.27 -13.26
C ILE A 19 7.56 -2.55 -14.04
N ALA A 20 8.17 -2.70 -15.23
CA ALA A 20 8.12 -3.95 -15.98
C ALA A 20 9.32 -4.85 -15.62
N GLY A 21 9.02 -6.08 -15.20
CA GLY A 21 10.03 -7.07 -14.80
C GLY A 21 10.55 -6.88 -13.37
N GLY A 22 11.62 -7.61 -13.03
CA GLY A 22 12.18 -7.59 -11.67
C GLY A 22 11.37 -8.37 -10.62
N THR A 23 10.28 -9.04 -11.02
CA THR A 23 9.29 -9.66 -10.12
C THR A 23 9.67 -11.05 -9.62
N LYS A 24 10.83 -11.55 -10.00
CA LYS A 24 11.23 -12.93 -9.70
C LYS A 24 11.37 -13.23 -8.20
N PHE A 25 11.60 -12.22 -7.39
CA PHE A 25 11.69 -12.38 -5.92
C PHE A 25 10.29 -12.43 -5.27
N ILE A 26 9.27 -11.82 -5.89
CA ILE A 26 7.88 -11.84 -5.42
C ILE A 26 7.12 -13.03 -5.99
N LEU A 27 7.21 -13.25 -7.30
CA LEU A 27 6.48 -14.29 -8.01
C LEU A 27 7.48 -15.14 -8.84
N PRO A 28 8.29 -16.01 -8.19
CA PRO A 28 9.32 -16.80 -8.89
C PRO A 28 8.73 -17.78 -9.89
N GLN A 29 7.48 -18.19 -9.72
CA GLN A 29 6.76 -19.10 -10.62
C GLN A 29 6.33 -18.42 -11.92
N ALA A 30 6.14 -17.08 -11.93
CA ALA A 30 5.73 -16.28 -13.07
C ALA A 30 6.91 -16.06 -14.04
N THR A 31 7.38 -17.12 -14.66
CA THR A 31 8.42 -17.03 -15.69
C THR A 31 7.85 -16.35 -16.94
N ARG A 32 8.71 -15.69 -17.73
CA ARG A 32 8.29 -15.01 -18.96
C ARG A 32 7.50 -15.90 -19.91
N ASP A 33 7.88 -17.20 -20.01
CA ASP A 33 7.19 -18.15 -20.87
C ASP A 33 5.78 -18.40 -20.36
N LYS A 34 5.59 -18.68 -19.08
CA LYS A 34 4.29 -18.88 -18.47
C LYS A 34 3.40 -17.62 -18.53
N VAL A 35 3.99 -16.45 -18.32
CA VAL A 35 3.26 -15.17 -18.41
C VAL A 35 2.72 -14.94 -19.82
N ARG A 36 3.49 -15.29 -20.88
CA ARG A 36 3.04 -15.17 -22.27
C ARG A 36 1.91 -16.14 -22.63
N GLU A 37 1.72 -17.22 -21.89
CA GLU A 37 0.60 -18.15 -22.07
C GLU A 37 -0.72 -17.57 -21.57
N ILE A 38 -0.69 -16.55 -20.69
CA ILE A 38 -1.88 -15.87 -20.14
C ILE A 38 -2.24 -14.69 -21.04
N ASN A 39 -3.06 -14.95 -22.05
CA ASN A 39 -3.31 -14.04 -23.19
C ASN A 39 -3.88 -12.66 -22.80
N TRP A 40 -4.60 -12.54 -21.69
CA TRP A 40 -5.25 -11.29 -21.28
C TRP A 40 -4.35 -10.36 -20.48
N LEU A 41 -3.17 -10.80 -20.02
CA LEU A 41 -2.26 -9.94 -19.27
C LEU A 41 -1.66 -8.81 -20.12
N ALA A 42 -1.26 -9.13 -21.36
CA ALA A 42 -0.69 -8.12 -22.24
C ALA A 42 -1.82 -7.31 -22.94
N PRO A 43 -1.64 -6.01 -23.15
CA PRO A 43 -0.46 -5.21 -22.84
C PRO A 43 -0.50 -4.51 -21.46
N HIS A 44 -1.54 -4.71 -20.65
CA HIS A 44 -1.80 -3.87 -19.46
C HIS A 44 -1.13 -4.38 -18.19
N PHE A 45 -0.93 -5.68 -18.06
CA PHE A 45 -0.37 -6.33 -16.89
C PHE A 45 0.93 -7.08 -17.18
N ALA A 46 1.27 -7.24 -18.45
CA ALA A 46 2.56 -7.76 -18.89
C ALA A 46 2.96 -7.12 -20.22
N ASP A 47 4.26 -7.02 -20.46
CA ASP A 47 4.78 -6.63 -21.77
C ASP A 47 4.81 -7.83 -22.75
N LYS A 48 5.13 -7.56 -24.02
CA LYS A 48 5.22 -8.59 -25.06
C LYS A 48 6.35 -9.61 -24.85
N GLU A 49 7.34 -9.26 -24.04
CA GLU A 49 8.44 -10.12 -23.64
C GLU A 49 8.07 -11.06 -22.47
N GLY A 50 6.86 -10.88 -21.87
CA GLY A 50 6.38 -11.65 -20.72
C GLY A 50 6.92 -11.16 -19.38
N ASN A 51 7.37 -9.91 -19.30
CA ASN A 51 7.65 -9.29 -18.01
C ASN A 51 6.33 -8.80 -17.40
N LEU A 52 6.08 -9.14 -16.15
CA LEU A 52 4.94 -8.57 -15.41
C LEU A 52 5.12 -7.08 -15.21
N ILE A 53 4.05 -6.32 -15.32
CA ILE A 53 4.00 -4.88 -15.01
C ILE A 53 3.42 -4.74 -13.61
N MET A 54 4.28 -4.41 -12.66
CA MET A 54 3.91 -4.14 -11.28
C MET A 54 3.58 -2.65 -11.11
N SER A 55 2.61 -2.34 -10.26
CA SER A 55 2.18 -0.98 -9.99
C SER A 55 2.15 -0.72 -8.49
N ILE A 56 2.97 0.24 -8.05
CA ILE A 56 2.90 0.79 -6.69
C ILE A 56 1.97 2.00 -6.77
N HIS A 57 0.87 1.96 -6.05
CA HIS A 57 -0.18 2.96 -6.15
C HIS A 57 -1.01 3.05 -4.86
N ALA A 58 -1.59 4.21 -4.62
CA ALA A 58 -2.60 4.40 -3.61
C ALA A 58 -4.01 4.33 -4.22
N LEU A 59 -4.98 3.93 -3.43
CA LEU A 59 -6.38 3.96 -3.81
C LEU A 59 -7.13 4.97 -2.93
N VAL A 60 -7.65 6.03 -3.55
CA VAL A 60 -8.57 6.95 -2.86
C VAL A 60 -9.97 6.37 -2.93
N VAL A 61 -10.60 6.20 -1.78
CA VAL A 61 -11.95 5.66 -1.61
C VAL A 61 -12.85 6.76 -1.06
N GLU A 62 -13.84 7.17 -1.86
CA GLU A 62 -14.83 8.18 -1.49
C GLU A 62 -16.17 7.49 -1.23
N THR A 63 -16.66 7.57 -0.01
CA THR A 63 -18.03 7.19 0.36
C THR A 63 -18.88 8.45 0.54
N PRO A 64 -20.20 8.34 0.77
CA PRO A 64 -21.03 9.51 1.07
C PRO A 64 -20.58 10.31 2.32
N THR A 65 -19.79 9.70 3.21
CA THR A 65 -19.42 10.30 4.50
C THR A 65 -17.91 10.42 4.73
N ARG A 66 -17.06 9.78 3.90
CA ARG A 66 -15.62 9.69 4.10
C ARG A 66 -14.83 9.88 2.81
N LYS A 67 -13.65 10.46 2.94
CA LYS A 67 -12.64 10.54 1.89
C LYS A 67 -11.36 9.89 2.41
N MET A 68 -11.09 8.69 1.98
CA MET A 68 -10.05 7.82 2.53
C MET A 68 -8.96 7.58 1.49
N ILE A 69 -7.74 7.30 1.94
CA ILE A 69 -6.66 6.77 1.10
C ILE A 69 -6.19 5.43 1.66
N VAL A 70 -6.10 4.41 0.81
CA VAL A 70 -5.62 3.08 1.14
C VAL A 70 -4.22 2.94 0.58
N ASP A 71 -3.30 2.62 1.46
CA ASP A 71 -1.87 2.52 1.25
C ASP A 71 -1.25 3.79 0.64
N THR A 72 -0.05 4.09 0.99
CA THR A 72 0.54 5.38 0.67
C THR A 72 1.92 5.22 0.01
N CYS A 73 2.11 4.17 -0.77
CA CYS A 73 3.28 3.94 -1.62
C CYS A 73 4.63 4.00 -0.88
N ILE A 74 5.73 4.28 -1.61
CA ILE A 74 7.11 4.32 -1.09
C ILE A 74 7.44 5.67 -0.46
N GLY A 75 6.97 6.76 -1.06
CA GLY A 75 7.26 8.13 -0.64
C GLY A 75 8.61 8.67 -1.10
N ASN A 76 8.71 9.99 -1.15
CA ASN A 76 9.94 10.68 -1.51
C ASN A 76 10.89 10.85 -0.32
N ASP A 77 12.17 11.12 -0.62
CA ASP A 77 13.23 11.48 0.33
C ASP A 77 13.66 10.39 1.32
N LYS A 78 13.16 9.17 1.16
CA LYS A 78 13.37 8.08 2.11
C LYS A 78 14.57 7.21 1.71
N GLN A 79 15.34 6.78 2.71
CA GLN A 79 16.40 5.80 2.52
C GLN A 79 15.78 4.40 2.54
N ARG A 80 16.02 3.62 1.49
CA ARG A 80 15.50 2.26 1.33
C ARG A 80 16.61 1.31 0.93
N SER A 81 16.49 0.05 1.32
CA SER A 81 17.46 -1.00 0.95
C SER A 81 17.41 -1.34 -0.55
N ILE A 82 16.27 -1.15 -1.20
CA ILE A 82 16.16 -1.29 -2.67
C ILE A 82 16.70 -0.02 -3.33
N PRO A 83 17.80 -0.11 -4.12
CA PRO A 83 18.45 1.07 -4.68
C PRO A 83 17.52 1.98 -5.51
N ASN A 84 16.61 1.37 -6.28
CA ASN A 84 15.67 2.11 -7.13
C ASN A 84 14.48 2.73 -6.36
N TRP A 85 14.38 2.48 -5.05
CA TRP A 85 13.35 3.03 -4.16
C TRP A 85 13.90 4.06 -3.18
N THR A 86 15.22 4.26 -3.18
CA THR A 86 15.86 5.19 -2.24
C THR A 86 15.89 6.61 -2.81
N ASN A 87 15.60 7.60 -1.96
CA ASN A 87 15.60 9.04 -2.29
C ASN A 87 14.76 9.40 -3.53
N LEU A 88 13.60 8.80 -3.66
CA LEU A 88 12.69 9.10 -4.76
C LEU A 88 12.32 10.59 -4.80
N LYS A 89 12.00 11.08 -6.00
CA LYS A 89 11.50 12.43 -6.30
C LYS A 89 10.40 12.32 -7.35
N LEU A 90 9.37 11.57 -7.03
CA LEU A 90 8.24 11.31 -7.91
C LEU A 90 7.10 12.32 -7.65
N PRO A 91 6.27 12.64 -8.65
CA PRO A 91 5.24 13.66 -8.54
C PRO A 91 3.94 13.14 -7.92
N PHE A 92 3.98 12.18 -6.99
CA PHE A 92 2.80 11.51 -6.44
C PHE A 92 1.77 12.49 -5.86
N LEU A 93 2.21 13.48 -5.06
CA LEU A 93 1.30 14.47 -4.47
C LEU A 93 0.70 15.42 -5.52
N GLU A 94 1.45 15.72 -6.59
CA GLU A 94 0.94 16.48 -7.74
C GLU A 94 -0.12 15.65 -8.50
N ASP A 95 0.12 14.35 -8.66
CA ASP A 95 -0.78 13.45 -9.36
C ASP A 95 -2.04 13.15 -8.52
N LEU A 96 -1.92 13.09 -7.19
CA LEU A 96 -3.05 13.07 -6.27
C LEU A 96 -3.91 14.34 -6.44
N ASN A 97 -3.27 15.50 -6.51
CA ASN A 97 -3.96 16.77 -6.74
C ASN A 97 -4.65 16.81 -8.12
N LYS A 98 -3.97 16.39 -9.20
CA LYS A 98 -4.57 16.27 -10.54
C LYS A 98 -5.75 15.29 -10.58
N ALA A 99 -5.75 14.30 -9.69
CA ALA A 99 -6.87 13.39 -9.50
C ALA A 99 -8.06 14.03 -8.78
N GLY A 100 -7.89 15.25 -8.26
CA GLY A 100 -8.94 16.01 -7.57
C GLY A 100 -8.90 15.91 -6.05
N TYR A 101 -7.78 15.47 -5.45
CA TYR A 101 -7.67 15.25 -4.01
C TYR A 101 -6.53 16.09 -3.42
N GLN A 102 -6.85 16.88 -2.39
CA GLN A 102 -5.87 17.59 -1.58
C GLN A 102 -5.52 16.75 -0.35
N THR A 103 -4.29 16.87 0.15
CA THR A 103 -3.85 16.11 1.33
C THR A 103 -4.64 16.44 2.61
N ASP A 104 -5.13 17.66 2.73
CA ASP A 104 -5.93 18.14 3.88
C ASP A 104 -7.42 17.78 3.78
N GLU A 105 -7.87 17.26 2.63
CA GLU A 105 -9.24 16.75 2.43
C GLU A 105 -9.38 15.26 2.80
N ILE A 106 -8.28 14.52 2.91
CA ILE A 106 -8.30 13.12 3.33
C ILE A 106 -8.56 13.07 4.84
N ASP A 107 -9.61 12.38 5.22
CA ASP A 107 -9.98 12.21 6.64
C ASP A 107 -9.49 10.89 7.25
N THR A 108 -9.15 9.91 6.41
CA THR A 108 -8.71 8.58 6.87
C THR A 108 -7.61 8.03 5.96
N VAL A 109 -6.51 7.60 6.55
CA VAL A 109 -5.47 6.78 5.91
C VAL A 109 -5.63 5.36 6.41
N MET A 110 -5.76 4.38 5.52
CA MET A 110 -5.80 2.96 5.88
C MET A 110 -4.55 2.28 5.35
N CYS A 111 -3.83 1.57 6.22
CA CYS A 111 -2.69 0.74 5.82
C CYS A 111 -3.12 -0.72 5.85
N THR A 112 -3.06 -1.41 4.70
CA THR A 112 -3.34 -2.86 4.62
C THR A 112 -2.33 -3.63 5.47
N HIS A 113 -1.08 -3.19 5.43
CA HIS A 113 0.04 -3.64 6.25
C HIS A 113 1.14 -2.56 6.27
N LEU A 114 2.28 -2.80 6.94
CA LEU A 114 3.29 -1.76 7.13
C LEU A 114 4.60 -2.03 6.36
N HIS A 115 4.53 -2.61 5.16
CA HIS A 115 5.70 -2.68 4.29
C HIS A 115 6.05 -1.34 3.67
N VAL A 116 7.27 -1.27 3.19
CA VAL A 116 7.97 -0.08 2.67
C VAL A 116 7.22 0.65 1.57
N ASP A 117 6.45 -0.04 0.76
CA ASP A 117 5.71 0.47 -0.40
C ASP A 117 4.20 0.70 -0.12
N HIS A 118 3.79 0.60 1.15
CA HIS A 118 2.41 0.84 1.58
C HIS A 118 2.24 2.01 2.54
N VAL A 119 3.32 2.51 3.15
CA VAL A 119 3.25 3.54 4.21
C VAL A 119 4.11 4.77 3.96
N GLY A 120 4.77 4.85 2.82
CA GLY A 120 5.79 5.86 2.59
C GLY A 120 5.26 7.30 2.63
N TRP A 121 4.18 7.61 1.94
CA TRP A 121 3.53 8.91 2.01
C TRP A 121 2.63 9.10 3.24
N ASN A 122 2.68 8.24 4.25
CA ASN A 122 2.16 8.61 5.57
C ASN A 122 2.84 9.88 6.06
N THR A 123 4.09 10.10 5.65
CA THR A 123 4.87 11.26 6.01
C THR A 123 5.58 11.89 4.81
N MET A 124 5.84 13.18 4.89
CA MET A 124 6.70 13.92 3.97
C MET A 124 7.80 14.66 4.72
N LEU A 125 8.92 14.91 4.04
CA LEU A 125 10.06 15.61 4.64
C LEU A 125 9.88 17.13 4.47
N VAL A 126 9.77 17.85 5.60
CA VAL A 126 9.70 19.31 5.62
C VAL A 126 10.73 19.85 6.61
N ASP A 127 11.62 20.71 6.17
CA ASP A 127 12.68 21.30 6.99
C ASP A 127 13.50 20.27 7.79
N GLY A 128 13.77 19.11 7.15
CA GLY A 128 14.54 18.02 7.74
C GLY A 128 13.78 17.18 8.78
N LYS A 129 12.46 17.32 8.86
CA LYS A 129 11.59 16.55 9.76
C LYS A 129 10.52 15.79 8.97
N TRP A 130 10.24 14.56 9.38
CA TRP A 130 9.10 13.81 8.91
C TRP A 130 7.83 14.31 9.59
N ILE A 131 6.88 14.80 8.80
CA ILE A 131 5.58 15.27 9.28
C ILE A 131 4.46 14.48 8.57
N PRO A 132 3.27 14.34 9.17
CA PRO A 132 2.13 13.71 8.52
C PRO A 132 1.78 14.38 7.19
N THR A 133 1.66 13.60 6.12
CA THR A 133 1.26 14.09 4.79
C THR A 133 -0.21 14.46 4.74
N PHE A 134 -1.04 13.76 5.50
CA PHE A 134 -2.48 13.96 5.58
C PHE A 134 -2.84 14.50 6.98
N PRO A 135 -2.73 15.82 7.20
CA PRO A 135 -2.72 16.39 8.55
C PRO A 135 -4.08 16.30 9.27
N ASN A 136 -5.17 16.12 8.52
CA ASN A 136 -6.53 16.03 9.06
C ASN A 136 -7.03 14.58 9.18
N ALA A 137 -6.21 13.60 8.73
CA ALA A 137 -6.60 12.21 8.72
C ALA A 137 -6.35 11.49 10.05
N ARG A 138 -7.19 10.50 10.34
CA ARG A 138 -6.85 9.40 11.25
C ARG A 138 -6.14 8.29 10.46
N TYR A 139 -5.01 7.82 10.97
CA TYR A 139 -4.24 6.75 10.36
C TYR A 139 -4.63 5.42 11.03
N LEU A 140 -5.41 4.60 10.33
CA LEU A 140 -5.84 3.29 10.82
C LEU A 140 -4.77 2.25 10.48
N MET A 141 -4.19 1.66 11.50
CA MET A 141 -3.20 0.60 11.38
C MET A 141 -3.66 -0.62 12.19
N GLY A 142 -3.51 -1.81 11.62
CA GLY A 142 -3.77 -3.06 12.34
C GLY A 142 -2.90 -3.12 13.59
N ARG A 143 -3.49 -3.30 14.79
CA ARG A 143 -2.73 -3.42 16.05
C ARG A 143 -1.68 -4.53 15.99
N LYS A 144 -2.08 -5.70 15.48
CA LYS A 144 -1.20 -6.86 15.34
C LYS A 144 -0.04 -6.59 14.38
N GLU A 145 -0.28 -5.82 13.32
CA GLU A 145 0.72 -5.42 12.35
C GLU A 145 1.73 -4.44 12.96
N TYR A 146 1.23 -3.41 13.64
CA TYR A 146 2.08 -2.44 14.34
C TYR A 146 2.96 -3.10 15.39
N GLU A 147 2.38 -3.94 16.26
CA GLU A 147 3.11 -4.63 17.34
C GLU A 147 4.19 -5.58 16.80
N TYR A 148 3.94 -6.22 15.65
CA TYR A 148 4.93 -7.06 14.97
C TYR A 148 6.15 -6.25 14.51
N TRP A 149 5.92 -5.15 13.77
CA TRP A 149 7.01 -4.34 13.22
C TRP A 149 7.74 -3.52 14.27
N ASP A 150 7.05 -3.01 15.28
CA ASP A 150 7.68 -2.30 16.39
C ASP A 150 8.62 -3.21 17.19
N LYS A 151 8.20 -4.45 17.44
CA LYS A 151 9.04 -5.46 18.04
C LYS A 151 10.21 -5.87 17.14
N ALA A 152 9.95 -6.12 15.84
CA ALA A 152 10.98 -6.55 14.91
C ALA A 152 12.10 -5.49 14.77
N GLU A 153 11.76 -4.19 14.77
CA GLU A 153 12.74 -3.12 14.74
C GLU A 153 13.55 -3.05 16.06
N SER A 154 12.88 -3.22 17.20
CA SER A 154 13.55 -3.25 18.52
C SER A 154 14.54 -4.42 18.61
N ASP A 155 14.13 -5.61 18.20
CA ASP A 155 14.98 -6.82 18.21
C ASP A 155 16.21 -6.65 17.28
N LYS A 156 16.08 -5.93 16.16
CA LYS A 156 17.20 -5.62 15.25
C LYS A 156 18.20 -4.66 15.85
N VAL A 157 17.74 -3.61 16.50
CA VAL A 157 18.60 -2.67 17.21
C VAL A 157 19.43 -3.40 18.26
N ASP A 158 18.82 -4.32 19.01
CA ASP A 158 19.47 -5.11 20.03
C ASP A 158 20.46 -6.14 19.47
N SER A 159 20.16 -6.75 18.32
CA SER A 159 21.01 -7.77 17.68
C SER A 159 22.12 -7.20 16.80
N GLY A 160 22.08 -5.91 16.46
CA GLY A 160 22.98 -5.28 15.49
C GLY A 160 22.82 -5.82 14.05
N SER A 161 21.78 -6.56 13.76
CA SER A 161 21.49 -7.16 12.45
C SER A 161 20.67 -6.20 11.61
N ALA A 162 21.34 -5.40 10.79
CA ALA A 162 20.69 -4.47 9.85
C ALA A 162 20.72 -4.96 8.40
N ALA A 163 21.24 -6.15 8.13
CA ALA A 163 21.36 -6.66 6.76
C ALA A 163 20.05 -7.26 6.28
N ASP A 164 19.66 -6.94 5.06
CA ASP A 164 18.62 -7.56 4.23
C ASP A 164 17.15 -7.33 4.63
N ASP A 165 16.85 -6.30 5.42
CA ASP A 165 15.47 -5.98 5.70
C ASP A 165 14.92 -4.93 4.72
N LEU A 166 13.99 -5.33 3.86
CA LEU A 166 13.29 -4.41 2.96
C LEU A 166 12.57 -3.28 3.71
N ASN A 167 12.20 -3.54 4.96
CA ASN A 167 11.46 -2.61 5.83
C ASN A 167 12.37 -1.71 6.69
N LEU A 168 13.69 -1.72 6.46
CA LEU A 168 14.63 -0.92 7.24
C LEU A 168 14.27 0.57 7.17
N GLY A 169 14.14 1.22 8.34
CA GLY A 169 13.84 2.64 8.49
C GLY A 169 12.36 3.02 8.37
N VAL A 170 11.50 2.12 7.92
CA VAL A 170 10.07 2.39 7.66
C VAL A 170 9.33 2.84 8.93
N MET A 171 9.56 2.16 10.06
CA MET A 171 8.95 2.56 11.33
C MET A 171 9.39 3.98 11.73
N GLY A 172 10.67 4.32 11.55
CA GLY A 172 11.24 5.60 11.97
C GLY A 172 10.79 6.79 11.12
N ASP A 173 10.64 6.61 9.82
CA ASP A 173 10.34 7.72 8.91
C ASP A 173 8.88 7.77 8.42
N SER A 174 8.13 6.65 8.47
CA SER A 174 6.79 6.55 7.89
C SER A 174 5.68 6.23 8.89
N VAL A 175 6.01 5.64 10.05
CA VAL A 175 5.00 5.18 11.03
C VAL A 175 5.07 5.98 12.34
N ARG A 176 6.23 6.04 13.00
CA ARG A 176 6.36 6.76 14.28
C ARG A 176 6.01 8.25 14.21
N PRO A 177 6.36 9.02 13.16
CA PRO A 177 6.03 10.44 13.14
C PRO A 177 4.51 10.70 13.14
N VAL A 178 3.70 9.85 12.51
CA VAL A 178 2.22 9.99 12.57
C VAL A 178 1.69 9.52 13.93
N PHE A 179 2.35 8.56 14.57
CA PHE A 179 2.03 8.11 15.92
C PHE A 179 2.33 9.23 16.95
N ASP A 180 3.50 9.82 16.86
CA ASP A 180 3.94 10.93 17.73
C ASP A 180 3.06 12.19 17.57
N ALA A 181 2.51 12.39 16.36
CA ALA A 181 1.53 13.44 16.10
C ALA A 181 0.14 13.15 16.70
N GLY A 182 -0.07 11.96 17.31
CA GLY A 182 -1.34 11.56 17.91
C GLY A 182 -2.45 11.23 16.89
N LEU A 183 -2.08 10.95 15.63
CA LEU A 183 -3.04 10.72 14.53
C LEU A 183 -3.36 9.23 14.30
N VAL A 184 -2.65 8.29 14.95
CA VAL A 184 -2.83 6.85 14.73
C VAL A 184 -3.96 6.29 15.60
N ASP A 185 -4.80 5.46 14.99
CA ASP A 185 -5.73 4.55 15.66
C ASP A 185 -5.29 3.11 15.39
N LEU A 186 -4.88 2.39 16.45
CA LEU A 186 -4.60 0.96 16.36
C LEU A 186 -5.90 0.18 16.47
N VAL A 187 -6.29 -0.46 15.36
CA VAL A 187 -7.59 -1.13 15.21
C VAL A 187 -7.47 -2.66 15.14
N GLY A 188 -8.57 -3.35 15.39
CA GLY A 188 -8.69 -4.79 15.10
C GLY A 188 -8.69 -5.06 13.59
N MET A 189 -8.39 -6.31 13.23
CA MET A 189 -8.32 -6.72 11.82
C MET A 189 -9.68 -6.85 11.14
N ASP A 190 -10.76 -6.75 11.90
CA ASP A 190 -12.17 -6.79 11.49
C ASP A 190 -12.89 -5.44 11.73
N HIS A 191 -12.12 -4.37 11.85
CA HIS A 191 -12.61 -3.04 12.15
C HIS A 191 -13.52 -2.49 11.05
N ARG A 192 -14.70 -1.96 11.44
CA ARG A 192 -15.59 -1.22 10.53
C ARG A 192 -15.23 0.26 10.55
N VAL A 193 -14.86 0.78 9.38
CA VAL A 193 -14.43 2.19 9.22
C VAL A 193 -15.65 3.11 9.05
N CYS A 194 -16.61 2.68 8.22
CA CYS A 194 -17.90 3.31 8.01
C CYS A 194 -18.92 2.26 7.55
N ASP A 195 -20.11 2.67 7.14
CA ASP A 195 -21.17 1.74 6.74
C ASP A 195 -20.78 0.91 5.51
N GLU A 196 -19.99 1.50 4.60
CA GLU A 196 -19.60 0.87 3.34
C GLU A 196 -18.23 0.18 3.40
N VAL A 197 -17.38 0.47 4.41
CA VAL A 197 -15.98 0.04 4.41
C VAL A 197 -15.58 -0.64 5.72
N PHE A 198 -14.99 -1.83 5.61
CA PHE A 198 -14.46 -2.57 6.76
C PHE A 198 -13.22 -3.38 6.39
N LEU A 199 -12.42 -3.70 7.41
CA LEU A 199 -11.22 -4.51 7.28
C LEU A 199 -11.58 -5.99 7.30
N GLU A 200 -10.87 -6.79 6.53
CA GLU A 200 -10.98 -8.24 6.48
C GLU A 200 -9.61 -8.88 6.71
N PRO A 201 -9.45 -9.80 7.69
CA PRO A 201 -8.17 -10.45 7.93
C PRO A 201 -7.72 -11.29 6.73
N THR A 202 -6.58 -10.96 6.15
CA THR A 202 -5.94 -11.69 5.04
C THR A 202 -4.46 -11.95 5.35
N THR A 203 -4.23 -12.52 6.54
CA THR A 203 -2.88 -12.80 7.06
C THR A 203 -2.15 -13.83 6.21
N GLY A 204 -0.84 -13.71 6.15
CA GLY A 204 0.06 -14.58 5.39
C GLY A 204 1.28 -13.80 4.96
N HIS A 205 1.11 -12.83 4.09
CA HIS A 205 2.15 -11.91 3.64
C HIS A 205 2.81 -11.19 4.84
N THR A 206 2.00 -10.62 5.73
CA THR A 206 2.41 -10.23 7.08
C THR A 206 1.44 -10.78 8.13
N PRO A 207 1.84 -10.85 9.42
CA PRO A 207 0.99 -11.39 10.48
C PRO A 207 -0.28 -10.61 10.75
N GLY A 208 -0.30 -9.30 10.48
CA GLY A 208 -1.41 -8.40 10.71
C GLY A 208 -2.05 -7.86 9.44
N HIS A 209 -1.72 -8.43 8.27
CA HIS A 209 -2.24 -8.00 6.98
C HIS A 209 -3.77 -8.07 6.91
N VAL A 210 -4.36 -7.03 6.35
CA VAL A 210 -5.82 -6.93 6.11
C VAL A 210 -6.08 -6.50 4.67
N SER A 211 -7.17 -6.97 4.11
CA SER A 211 -7.79 -6.40 2.91
C SER A 211 -8.86 -5.39 3.30
N ILE A 212 -9.21 -4.48 2.38
CA ILE A 212 -10.27 -3.50 2.61
C ILE A 212 -11.50 -3.94 1.81
N HIS A 213 -12.56 -4.32 2.52
CA HIS A 213 -13.82 -4.70 1.91
C HIS A 213 -14.71 -3.46 1.77
N ILE A 214 -15.26 -3.27 0.57
CA ILE A 214 -16.18 -2.18 0.22
C ILE A 214 -17.49 -2.80 -0.19
N GLN A 215 -18.59 -2.38 0.42
CA GLN A 215 -19.93 -2.86 0.12
C GLN A 215 -20.91 -1.68 0.05
N SER A 216 -21.59 -1.50 -1.07
CA SER A 216 -22.55 -0.40 -1.25
C SER A 216 -23.61 -0.77 -2.27
N GLU A 217 -24.90 -0.51 -1.96
CA GLU A 217 -26.04 -0.72 -2.87
C GLU A 217 -26.10 -2.13 -3.50
N GLY A 218 -25.63 -3.15 -2.79
CA GLY A 218 -25.62 -4.53 -3.27
C GLY A 218 -24.43 -4.89 -4.18
N GLU A 219 -23.50 -3.96 -4.38
CA GLU A 219 -22.24 -4.18 -5.07
C GLU A 219 -21.09 -4.32 -4.04
N GLU A 220 -20.06 -5.06 -4.41
CA GLU A 220 -18.90 -5.33 -3.54
C GLU A 220 -17.59 -5.19 -4.30
N ALA A 221 -16.55 -4.76 -3.58
CA ALA A 221 -15.17 -4.78 -4.03
C ALA A 221 -14.23 -5.11 -2.87
N LEU A 222 -13.07 -5.69 -3.20
CA LEU A 222 -12.01 -5.97 -2.26
C LEU A 222 -10.71 -5.33 -2.74
N ILE A 223 -10.12 -4.46 -1.92
CA ILE A 223 -8.74 -4.02 -2.09
C ILE A 223 -7.89 -5.04 -1.34
N THR A 224 -7.16 -5.83 -2.10
CA THR A 224 -6.51 -7.05 -1.59
C THR A 224 -5.26 -6.78 -0.76
N GLY A 225 -4.65 -5.59 -0.91
CA GLY A 225 -3.27 -5.42 -0.46
C GLY A 225 -2.38 -6.51 -1.08
N ASP A 226 -1.38 -6.94 -0.37
CA ASP A 226 -0.38 -7.90 -0.84
C ASP A 226 -0.72 -9.37 -0.58
N CYS A 227 -2.00 -9.69 -0.27
CA CYS A 227 -2.44 -11.08 -0.41
C CYS A 227 -2.54 -11.50 -1.89
N ILE A 228 -2.62 -10.52 -2.82
CA ILE A 228 -2.48 -10.70 -4.28
C ILE A 228 -1.59 -9.56 -4.81
N HIS A 229 -0.42 -9.88 -5.31
CA HIS A 229 0.53 -8.90 -5.87
C HIS A 229 0.27 -8.57 -7.33
N HIS A 230 -0.33 -9.51 -8.08
CA HIS A 230 -0.52 -9.32 -9.52
C HIS A 230 -1.72 -10.13 -10.04
N PRO A 231 -2.48 -9.61 -11.02
CA PRO A 231 -3.64 -10.30 -11.57
C PRO A 231 -3.39 -11.72 -12.12
N CYS A 232 -2.17 -12.06 -12.52
CA CYS A 232 -1.85 -13.43 -12.97
C CYS A 232 -2.09 -14.49 -11.89
N GLN A 233 -2.12 -14.12 -10.60
CA GLN A 233 -2.41 -15.03 -9.50
C GLN A 233 -3.88 -15.47 -9.46
N ILE A 234 -4.80 -14.76 -10.13
CA ILE A 234 -6.22 -15.17 -10.21
C ILE A 234 -6.37 -16.52 -10.90
N GLU A 235 -5.56 -16.78 -11.93
CA GLU A 235 -5.55 -18.07 -12.62
C GLU A 235 -4.53 -19.05 -12.07
N ASN A 236 -3.59 -18.57 -11.25
CA ASN A 236 -2.47 -19.35 -10.71
C ASN A 236 -2.40 -19.12 -9.19
N LEU A 237 -3.37 -19.66 -8.46
CA LEU A 237 -3.52 -19.48 -7.02
C LEU A 237 -2.37 -20.06 -6.20
N ASP A 238 -1.56 -20.93 -6.79
CA ASP A 238 -0.33 -21.49 -6.22
C ASP A 238 0.91 -20.61 -6.43
N TRP A 239 0.79 -19.51 -7.19
CA TRP A 239 1.86 -18.53 -7.33
C TRP A 239 1.81 -17.57 -6.15
N ALA A 240 2.77 -17.72 -5.25
CA ALA A 240 2.85 -16.92 -4.04
C ALA A 240 4.29 -16.53 -3.73
N SER A 241 4.45 -15.43 -3.02
CA SER A 241 5.73 -14.98 -2.42
C SER A 241 5.94 -15.62 -1.05
#